data_f69e932e94f98a759671e8157b4ba36b
#
_entry.id   f69e932e94f98a759671e8157b4ba36b
#
_cell.length_a   1.000
_cell.length_b   1.000
_cell.length_c   1.000
_cell.angle_alpha   90.00
_cell.angle_beta   90.00
_cell.angle_gamma   90.00
#
_symmetry.space_group_name_H-M   'P 1'
#
loop_
_entity.id
_entity.type
_entity.pdbx_description
1 polymer ?
#
loop_
_entity_poly.entity_id
_entity_poly.type
_entity_poly.pdbx_seq_one_letter_code
_entity_poly.pdbx_strand_id
1 'polypeptide(L)'
;MKVEIIIGILILLCLIYILVVKDCEGKEYRFMKEKEKIIKTLIRQGARWATAAEQDKVPMVAVLHANYGAGYLWALKDIMSQKDIEKSADIDLMKYESTILEIQDKATKNMAKLCPQYAPPETYLTKLGGEL
;
A
#
# COMPACT_ATOMS: atom_id res chain seq x y z
N MET A 1 12.60 7.23 -59.54
CA MET A 1 11.22 6.73 -59.19
C MET A 1 11.24 5.63 -58.16
N LYS A 2 11.88 4.46 -58.32
CA LYS A 2 11.89 3.38 -57.29
C LYS A 2 12.60 3.76 -56.02
N VAL A 3 13.72 4.47 -56.04
CA VAL A 3 14.50 4.87 -54.86
C VAL A 3 13.74 5.92 -54.03
N GLU A 4 13.08 6.86 -54.65
CA GLU A 4 12.27 7.90 -53.99
C GLU A 4 11.08 7.29 -53.24
N ILE A 5 10.46 6.27 -53.80
CA ILE A 5 9.36 5.53 -53.13
C ILE A 5 9.88 4.78 -51.91
N ILE A 6 11.07 4.13 -52.02
CA ILE A 6 11.67 3.40 -50.90
C ILE A 6 12.03 4.38 -49.78
N ILE A 7 12.61 5.50 -50.06
CA ILE A 7 12.94 6.55 -49.07
C ILE A 7 11.65 7.06 -48.41
N GLY A 8 10.61 7.33 -49.17
CA GLY A 8 9.33 7.76 -48.63
C GLY A 8 8.71 6.75 -47.67
N ILE A 9 8.76 5.45 -47.99
CA ILE A 9 8.29 4.36 -47.12
C ILE A 9 9.13 4.31 -45.85
N LEU A 10 10.44 4.40 -45.89
CA LEU A 10 11.33 4.39 -44.74
C LEU A 10 11.02 5.56 -43.79
N ILE A 11 10.87 6.76 -44.33
CA ILE A 11 10.50 7.95 -43.54
C ILE A 11 9.13 7.73 -42.84
N LEU A 12 8.15 7.21 -43.55
CA LEU A 12 6.84 6.92 -42.98
C LEU A 12 6.91 5.90 -41.84
N LEU A 13 7.67 4.83 -42.04
CA LEU A 13 7.89 3.80 -40.99
C LEU A 13 8.60 4.39 -39.77
N CYS A 14 9.60 5.25 -39.94
CA CYS A 14 10.26 5.95 -38.86
C CYS A 14 9.29 6.86 -38.08
N LEU A 15 8.42 7.60 -38.77
CA LEU A 15 7.43 8.46 -38.15
C LEU A 15 6.42 7.64 -37.33
N ILE A 16 5.91 6.53 -37.87
CA ILE A 16 5.02 5.62 -37.17
C ILE A 16 5.72 5.06 -35.93
N TYR A 17 6.95 4.60 -36.04
CA TYR A 17 7.73 4.10 -34.91
C TYR A 17 7.87 5.15 -33.79
N ILE A 18 8.23 6.39 -34.14
CA ILE A 18 8.35 7.49 -33.16
C ILE A 18 7.01 7.76 -32.47
N LEU A 19 5.90 7.75 -33.18
CA LEU A 19 4.57 7.97 -32.60
C LEU A 19 4.18 6.86 -31.65
N VAL A 20 4.45 5.59 -32.00
CA VAL A 20 4.16 4.43 -31.16
C VAL A 20 5.00 4.46 -29.89
N VAL A 21 6.29 4.77 -29.99
CA VAL A 21 7.18 4.86 -28.81
C VAL A 21 6.72 5.95 -27.85
N LYS A 22 6.38 7.14 -28.36
CA LYS A 22 5.87 8.24 -27.51
C LYS A 22 4.54 7.91 -26.84
N ASP A 23 3.65 7.19 -27.49
CA ASP A 23 2.37 6.76 -26.88
C ASP A 23 2.63 5.74 -25.76
N CYS A 24 3.55 4.79 -25.97
CA CYS A 24 3.96 3.83 -24.94
C CYS A 24 4.59 4.52 -23.71
N GLU A 25 5.51 5.45 -23.90
CA GLU A 25 6.13 6.22 -22.82
C GLU A 25 5.09 7.04 -22.05
N GLY A 26 4.15 7.66 -22.74
CA GLY A 26 3.07 8.41 -22.11
C GLY A 26 2.11 7.55 -21.30
N LYS A 27 1.85 6.32 -21.72
CA LYS A 27 1.03 5.35 -20.97
C LYS A 27 1.76 4.84 -19.73
N GLU A 28 3.04 4.51 -19.87
CA GLU A 28 3.88 4.08 -18.75
C GLU A 28 3.99 5.17 -17.69
N TYR A 29 4.25 6.40 -18.08
CA TYR A 29 4.30 7.53 -17.15
C TYR A 29 2.99 7.72 -16.39
N ARG A 30 1.85 7.65 -17.06
CA ARG A 30 0.53 7.74 -16.41
C ARG A 30 0.30 6.60 -15.44
N PHE A 31 0.64 5.37 -15.81
CA PHE A 31 0.53 4.21 -14.95
C PHE A 31 1.38 4.36 -13.68
N MET A 32 2.64 4.78 -13.81
CA MET A 32 3.52 5.01 -12.66
C MET A 32 3.00 6.10 -11.74
N LYS A 33 2.45 7.17 -12.28
CA LYS A 33 1.85 8.26 -11.49
C LYS A 33 0.60 7.82 -10.72
N GLU A 34 -0.27 7.03 -11.34
CA GLU A 34 -1.44 6.46 -10.63
C GLU A 34 -1.02 5.47 -9.54
N LYS A 35 -0.04 4.63 -9.81
CA LYS A 35 0.54 3.72 -8.82
C LYS A 35 1.09 4.47 -7.59
N GLU A 36 1.87 5.51 -7.81
CA GLU A 36 2.38 6.38 -6.74
C GLU A 36 1.25 7.00 -5.91
N LYS A 37 0.20 7.50 -6.56
CA LYS A 37 -0.97 8.07 -5.91
C LYS A 37 -1.70 7.06 -5.03
N ILE A 38 -1.87 5.82 -5.50
CA ILE A 38 -2.48 4.73 -4.73
C ILE A 38 -1.64 4.45 -3.48
N ILE A 39 -0.33 4.26 -3.63
CA ILE A 39 0.59 3.99 -2.52
C ILE A 39 0.49 5.09 -1.46
N LYS A 40 0.67 6.35 -1.84
CA LYS A 40 0.59 7.49 -0.92
C LYS A 40 -0.78 7.61 -0.23
N THR A 41 -1.84 7.24 -0.94
CA THR A 41 -3.19 7.26 -0.36
C THR A 41 -3.34 6.18 0.71
N LEU A 42 -2.93 4.94 0.44
CA LEU A 42 -3.06 3.83 1.39
C LEU A 42 -2.17 4.04 2.62
N ILE A 43 -0.94 4.52 2.45
CA ILE A 43 -0.05 4.89 3.57
C ILE A 43 -0.72 5.96 4.45
N ARG A 44 -1.22 7.03 3.84
CA ARG A 44 -1.89 8.10 4.58
C ARG A 44 -3.12 7.62 5.33
N GLN A 45 -3.92 6.75 4.73
CA GLN A 45 -5.12 6.20 5.39
C GLN A 45 -4.74 5.27 6.53
N GLY A 46 -3.76 4.39 6.37
CA GLY A 46 -3.25 3.54 7.44
C GLY A 46 -2.74 4.35 8.62
N ALA A 47 -1.89 5.35 8.37
CA ALA A 47 -1.38 6.24 9.41
C ALA A 47 -2.50 7.04 10.11
N ARG A 48 -3.48 7.56 9.37
CA ARG A 48 -4.62 8.30 9.92
C ARG A 48 -5.44 7.46 10.88
N TRP A 49 -5.76 6.23 10.51
CA TRP A 49 -6.56 5.34 11.33
C TRP A 49 -5.80 4.84 12.56
N ALA A 50 -4.51 4.55 12.43
CA ALA A 50 -3.66 4.22 13.56
C ALA A 50 -3.57 5.38 14.56
N THR A 51 -3.36 6.60 14.08
CA THR A 51 -3.37 7.81 14.93
C THR A 51 -4.72 8.01 15.62
N ALA A 52 -5.84 7.79 14.92
CA ALA A 52 -7.17 7.86 15.53
C ALA A 52 -7.31 6.84 16.67
N ALA A 53 -6.83 5.61 16.48
CA ALA A 53 -6.86 4.57 17.51
C ALA A 53 -6.11 4.98 18.79
N GLU A 54 -5.01 5.70 18.69
CA GLU A 54 -4.28 6.20 19.86
C GLU A 54 -5.01 7.34 20.60
N GLN A 55 -5.84 8.09 19.89
CA GLN A 55 -6.61 9.22 20.43
C GLN A 55 -7.95 8.78 21.03
N ASP A 56 -8.44 7.59 20.69
CA ASP A 56 -9.73 7.12 21.14
C ASP A 56 -9.75 6.78 22.63
N LYS A 57 -10.75 7.31 23.32
CA LYS A 57 -11.00 7.03 24.74
C LYS A 57 -11.83 5.78 24.96
N VAL A 58 -12.55 5.31 23.94
CA VAL A 58 -13.40 4.12 23.98
C VAL A 58 -12.61 2.94 23.42
N PRO A 59 -12.27 1.92 24.24
CA PRO A 59 -11.38 0.83 23.82
C PRO A 59 -11.86 0.06 22.60
N MET A 60 -13.16 -0.17 22.47
CA MET A 60 -13.74 -0.85 21.31
C MET A 60 -13.56 -0.03 20.02
N VAL A 61 -13.69 1.29 20.09
CA VAL A 61 -13.46 2.19 18.94
C VAL A 61 -11.98 2.23 18.59
N ALA A 62 -11.10 2.25 19.60
CA ALA A 62 -9.65 2.17 19.39
C ALA A 62 -9.25 0.89 18.64
N VAL A 63 -9.78 -0.27 19.03
CA VAL A 63 -9.55 -1.54 18.31
C VAL A 63 -10.06 -1.47 16.87
N LEU A 64 -11.25 -0.92 16.65
CA LEU A 64 -11.81 -0.78 15.30
C LEU A 64 -10.92 0.08 14.40
N HIS A 65 -10.49 1.23 14.90
CA HIS A 65 -9.62 2.13 14.13
C HIS A 65 -8.22 1.54 13.92
N ALA A 66 -7.65 0.86 14.92
CA ALA A 66 -6.36 0.17 14.76
C ALA A 66 -6.42 -0.93 13.68
N ASN A 67 -7.52 -1.70 13.64
CA ASN A 67 -7.74 -2.71 12.61
C ASN A 67 -7.91 -2.09 11.21
N TYR A 68 -8.52 -0.91 11.09
CA TYR A 68 -8.55 -0.20 9.82
C TYR A 68 -7.13 0.22 9.39
N GLY A 69 -6.32 0.72 10.32
CA GLY A 69 -4.92 1.06 10.06
C GLY A 69 -4.12 -0.13 9.51
N ALA A 70 -4.20 -1.28 10.21
CA ALA A 70 -3.56 -2.53 9.79
C ALA A 70 -4.13 -3.05 8.45
N GLY A 71 -5.43 -2.94 8.23
CA GLY A 71 -6.07 -3.34 6.97
C GLY A 71 -5.53 -2.58 5.76
N TYR A 72 -5.31 -1.27 5.87
CA TYR A 72 -4.67 -0.49 4.80
C TYR A 72 -3.21 -0.89 4.57
N LEU A 73 -2.46 -1.22 5.61
CA LEU A 73 -1.10 -1.72 5.50
C LEU A 73 -1.07 -3.06 4.73
N TRP A 74 -1.90 -4.03 5.12
CA TRP A 74 -1.95 -5.33 4.46
C TRP A 74 -2.41 -5.21 3.01
N ALA A 75 -3.47 -4.45 2.74
CA ALA A 75 -3.91 -4.20 1.37
C ALA A 75 -2.80 -3.61 0.50
N LEU A 76 -1.99 -2.70 1.05
CA LEU A 76 -0.86 -2.12 0.34
C LEU A 76 0.22 -3.17 0.03
N LYS A 77 0.56 -4.01 1.01
CA LYS A 77 1.59 -5.08 0.86
C LYS A 77 1.15 -6.18 -0.11
N ASP A 78 -0.16 -6.45 -0.19
CA ASP A 78 -0.70 -7.45 -1.11
C ASP A 78 -0.63 -7.03 -2.59
N ILE A 79 -0.70 -5.72 -2.85
CA ILE A 79 -0.80 -5.21 -4.23
C ILE A 79 0.47 -4.51 -4.74
N MET A 80 1.41 -4.16 -3.85
CA MET A 80 2.60 -3.39 -4.20
C MET A 80 3.87 -4.06 -3.64
N SER A 81 4.99 -3.98 -4.40
CA SER A 81 6.28 -4.41 -3.88
C SER A 81 6.82 -3.46 -2.82
N GLN A 82 7.58 -3.96 -1.84
CA GLN A 82 8.26 -3.14 -0.83
C GLN A 82 9.03 -1.98 -1.47
N LYS A 83 9.83 -2.26 -2.50
CA LYS A 83 10.64 -1.27 -3.21
C LYS A 83 9.79 -0.13 -3.79
N ASP A 84 8.62 -0.45 -4.34
CA ASP A 84 7.71 0.55 -4.90
C ASP A 84 7.10 1.42 -3.80
N ILE A 85 6.74 0.80 -2.67
CA ILE A 85 6.16 1.49 -1.52
C ILE A 85 7.16 2.50 -0.96
N GLU A 86 8.37 2.03 -0.62
CA GLU A 86 9.42 2.86 -0.01
C GLU A 86 9.81 4.01 -0.94
N LYS A 87 10.01 3.73 -2.23
CA LYS A 87 10.35 4.75 -3.22
C LYS A 87 9.26 5.79 -3.43
N SER A 88 7.99 5.34 -3.51
CA SER A 88 6.87 6.23 -3.82
C SER A 88 6.44 7.09 -2.64
N ALA A 89 6.48 6.55 -1.42
CA ALA A 89 6.04 7.25 -0.22
C ALA A 89 7.18 7.90 0.57
N ASP A 90 8.44 7.63 0.19
CA ASP A 90 9.65 8.09 0.88
C ASP A 90 9.63 7.71 2.37
N ILE A 91 9.38 6.43 2.65
CA ILE A 91 9.28 5.88 4.01
C ILE A 91 10.16 4.65 4.17
N ASP A 92 10.49 4.34 5.41
CA ASP A 92 10.93 3.02 5.85
C ASP A 92 9.69 2.15 6.12
N LEU A 93 9.45 1.16 5.26
CA LEU A 93 8.26 0.31 5.37
C LEU A 93 8.28 -0.54 6.64
N MET A 94 9.43 -1.03 7.07
CA MET A 94 9.54 -1.84 8.29
C MET A 94 9.17 -1.03 9.53
N LYS A 95 9.65 0.21 9.61
CA LYS A 95 9.29 1.12 10.70
C LYS A 95 7.82 1.49 10.67
N TYR A 96 7.26 1.75 9.49
CA TYR A 96 5.84 2.04 9.33
C TYR A 96 4.99 0.86 9.78
N GLU A 97 5.32 -0.35 9.32
CA GLU A 97 4.64 -1.61 9.66
C GLU A 97 4.68 -1.87 11.17
N SER A 98 5.87 -1.84 11.80
CA SER A 98 6.00 -2.06 13.24
C SER A 98 5.16 -1.06 14.04
N THR A 99 5.16 0.22 13.65
CA THR A 99 4.36 1.24 14.32
C THR A 99 2.86 0.95 14.24
N ILE A 100 2.34 0.59 13.05
CA ILE A 100 0.92 0.25 12.87
C ILE A 100 0.52 -0.97 13.71
N LEU A 101 1.35 -2.03 13.69
CA LEU A 101 1.07 -3.27 14.42
C LEU A 101 1.18 -3.09 15.94
N GLU A 102 2.14 -2.29 16.43
CA GLU A 102 2.23 -1.95 17.86
C GLU A 102 0.98 -1.23 18.36
N ILE A 103 0.42 -0.30 17.57
CA ILE A 103 -0.83 0.39 17.91
C ILE A 103 -1.99 -0.60 17.94
N GLN A 104 -2.08 -1.51 16.95
CA GLN A 104 -3.11 -2.54 16.91
C GLN A 104 -3.04 -3.48 18.12
N ASP A 105 -1.85 -3.95 18.46
CA ASP A 105 -1.61 -4.81 19.62
C ASP A 105 -1.96 -4.13 20.93
N LYS A 106 -1.54 -2.88 21.09
CA LYS A 106 -1.86 -2.08 22.28
C LYS A 106 -3.36 -1.89 22.45
N ALA A 107 -4.08 -1.54 21.39
CA ALA A 107 -5.53 -1.38 21.42
C ALA A 107 -6.22 -2.69 21.78
N THR A 108 -5.84 -3.80 21.17
CA THR A 108 -6.39 -5.14 21.41
C THR A 108 -6.13 -5.61 22.84
N LYS A 109 -4.90 -5.47 23.34
CA LYS A 109 -4.54 -5.82 24.72
C LYS A 109 -5.31 -5.00 25.76
N ASN A 110 -5.50 -3.71 25.49
CA ASN A 110 -6.29 -2.85 26.37
C ASN A 110 -7.76 -3.27 26.39
N MET A 111 -8.35 -3.59 25.25
CA MET A 111 -9.73 -4.09 25.17
C MET A 111 -9.89 -5.42 25.90
N ALA A 112 -8.97 -6.37 25.70
CA ALA A 112 -9.00 -7.67 26.37
C ALA A 112 -8.89 -7.56 27.91
N LYS A 113 -8.10 -6.61 28.42
CA LYS A 113 -8.01 -6.34 29.86
C LYS A 113 -9.31 -5.80 30.45
N LEU A 114 -10.00 -4.93 29.72
CA LEU A 114 -11.25 -4.30 30.19
C LEU A 114 -12.47 -5.20 30.00
N CYS A 115 -12.44 -6.06 29.03
CA CYS A 115 -13.54 -6.95 28.67
C CYS A 115 -13.03 -8.39 28.44
N PRO A 116 -12.59 -9.11 29.51
CA PRO A 116 -12.00 -10.44 29.35
C PRO A 116 -12.93 -11.47 28.71
N GLN A 117 -14.23 -11.25 28.80
CA GLN A 117 -15.25 -12.13 28.20
C GLN A 117 -15.23 -12.11 26.66
N TYR A 118 -14.61 -11.10 26.05
CA TYR A 118 -14.44 -11.00 24.60
C TYR A 118 -13.04 -11.39 24.14
N ALA A 119 -12.13 -11.72 25.06
CA ALA A 119 -10.82 -12.24 24.69
C ALA A 119 -11.00 -13.62 24.02
N PRO A 120 -10.44 -13.86 22.84
CA PRO A 120 -10.52 -15.17 22.22
C PRO A 120 -9.86 -16.21 23.13
N PRO A 121 -10.42 -17.44 23.22
CA PRO A 121 -9.73 -18.52 23.92
C PRO A 121 -8.40 -18.82 23.22
N GLU A 122 -7.41 -19.29 23.99
CA GLU A 122 -6.15 -19.77 23.38
C GLU A 122 -6.47 -20.88 22.37
N THR A 123 -6.16 -20.59 21.13
CA THR A 123 -6.31 -21.54 20.02
C THR A 123 -4.95 -21.87 19.42
N TYR A 124 -4.90 -22.90 18.58
CA TYR A 124 -3.68 -23.22 17.81
C TYR A 124 -3.13 -22.00 17.06
N LEU A 125 -3.99 -21.22 16.42
CA LEU A 125 -3.60 -20.01 15.68
C LEU A 125 -3.09 -18.89 16.60
N THR A 126 -3.66 -18.73 17.80
CA THR A 126 -3.21 -17.74 18.78
C THR A 126 -1.78 -18.06 19.25
N LYS A 127 -1.48 -19.35 19.44
CA LYS A 127 -0.14 -19.81 19.81
C LYS A 127 0.87 -19.53 18.71
N LEU A 128 0.52 -19.83 17.46
CA LEU A 128 1.39 -19.55 16.32
C LEU A 128 1.60 -18.05 16.09
N GLY A 129 0.57 -17.23 16.26
CA GLY A 129 0.66 -15.79 16.06
C GLY A 129 1.39 -15.04 17.18
N GLY A 130 1.53 -15.63 18.37
CA GLY A 130 2.24 -15.03 19.50
C GLY A 130 3.71 -15.43 19.62
N GLU A 131 4.14 -16.44 18.86
CA GLU A 131 5.51 -17.00 18.91
C GLU A 131 6.35 -16.61 17.69
N LEU A 132 5.77 -15.89 16.70
CA LEU A 132 6.48 -15.38 15.53
C LEU A 132 6.82 -13.90 15.71
#